data_ea2214a5c309ae90979c79c2e779f8b8
#
_entry.id   ea2214a5c309ae90979c79c2e779f8b8
#
_cell.length_a   1.000
_cell.length_b   1.000
_cell.length_c   1.000
_cell.angle_alpha   90.00
_cell.angle_beta   90.00
_cell.angle_gamma   90.00
#
_symmetry.space_group_name_H-M   'P 1'
#
loop_
_entity.id
_entity.type
_entity.pdbx_description
1 polymer ?
#
loop_
_entity_poly.entity_id
_entity_poly.type
_entity_poly.pdbx_seq_one_letter_code
_entity_poly.pdbx_strand_id
1 'polypeptide(L)'
;MNEEIIYLDHAATTPVSEKVLAAMLPYFSEKFYNPSAPYVQALEVRRDYEDAKHQIAQNIGAKSDEIVITAGATESINLAFSAASKDDGDEILVGEFEHHAVLNSAKKYGIQKLVRIKKDSIIDLEDLRAKISPKTKIVSVMLANNETGVIQPISKIAEIVREERMRRLSNGEKTPIYLHSDASQGVGQLDISVARLGV
;
A
#
# COMPACT_ATOMS: atom_id res chain seq x y z
N MET A 1 -14.53 -34.90 -22.91
CA MET A 1 -13.25 -34.82 -22.16
C MET A 1 -13.24 -33.43 -21.56
N ASN A 2 -13.34 -33.30 -20.23
CA ASN A 2 -13.12 -32.00 -19.61
C ASN A 2 -11.62 -31.70 -19.74
N GLU A 3 -11.26 -30.75 -20.55
CA GLU A 3 -9.90 -30.25 -20.58
C GLU A 3 -9.63 -29.61 -19.20
N GLU A 4 -8.65 -30.13 -18.50
CA GLU A 4 -8.21 -29.57 -17.21
C GLU A 4 -7.47 -28.25 -17.53
N ILE A 5 -8.08 -27.11 -17.14
CA ILE A 5 -7.50 -25.79 -17.36
C ILE A 5 -6.35 -25.60 -16.38
N ILE A 6 -5.14 -25.37 -16.87
CA ILE A 6 -3.98 -24.97 -16.07
C ILE A 6 -3.96 -23.44 -16.01
N TYR A 7 -4.30 -22.87 -14.85
CA TYR A 7 -4.29 -21.43 -14.63
C TYR A 7 -2.95 -20.96 -14.04
N LEU A 8 -2.26 -20.06 -14.74
CA LEU A 8 -0.92 -19.57 -14.38
C LEU A 8 -0.86 -18.06 -14.13
N ASP A 9 -1.98 -17.35 -14.17
CA ASP A 9 -2.04 -15.89 -14.01
C ASP A 9 -2.51 -15.46 -12.59
N HIS A 10 -1.89 -16.03 -11.57
CA HIS A 10 -2.23 -15.72 -10.17
C HIS A 10 -1.86 -14.30 -9.73
N ALA A 11 -1.01 -13.60 -10.49
CA ALA A 11 -0.72 -12.20 -10.26
C ALA A 11 -1.91 -11.28 -10.61
N ALA A 12 -2.74 -11.67 -11.56
CA ALA A 12 -3.95 -10.93 -11.94
C ALA A 12 -5.10 -11.20 -10.97
N THR A 13 -5.39 -12.47 -10.67
CA THR A 13 -6.45 -12.87 -9.74
C THR A 13 -6.26 -14.31 -9.27
N THR A 14 -6.89 -14.64 -8.14
CA THR A 14 -6.92 -16.01 -7.60
C THR A 14 -8.34 -16.39 -7.20
N PRO A 15 -8.70 -17.68 -7.26
CA PRO A 15 -9.99 -18.13 -6.74
C PRO A 15 -10.05 -17.90 -5.22
N VAL A 16 -11.23 -17.57 -4.73
CA VAL A 16 -11.49 -17.52 -3.28
C VAL A 16 -11.40 -18.93 -2.71
N SER A 17 -10.58 -19.14 -1.68
CA SER A 17 -10.49 -20.46 -1.05
C SER A 17 -11.82 -20.86 -0.37
N GLU A 18 -12.11 -22.16 -0.32
CA GLU A 18 -13.33 -22.67 0.30
C GLU A 18 -13.47 -22.24 1.77
N LYS A 19 -12.36 -22.19 2.52
CA LYS A 19 -12.36 -21.72 3.91
C LYS A 19 -12.76 -20.25 4.03
N VAL A 20 -12.27 -19.41 3.14
CA VAL A 20 -12.61 -17.96 3.10
C VAL A 20 -14.08 -17.81 2.70
N LEU A 21 -14.52 -18.53 1.65
CA LEU A 21 -15.91 -18.48 1.21
C LEU A 21 -16.87 -18.91 2.34
N ALA A 22 -16.58 -20.00 3.04
CA ALA A 22 -17.37 -20.47 4.17
C ALA A 22 -17.44 -19.44 5.32
N ALA A 23 -16.34 -18.73 5.60
CA ALA A 23 -16.30 -17.67 6.60
C ALA A 23 -17.11 -16.43 6.19
N MET A 24 -17.22 -16.13 4.88
CA MET A 24 -17.96 -14.99 4.35
C MET A 24 -19.47 -15.24 4.31
N LEU A 25 -19.91 -16.47 4.01
CA LEU A 25 -21.33 -16.80 3.77
C LEU A 25 -22.31 -16.28 4.84
N PRO A 26 -22.06 -16.37 6.16
CA PRO A 26 -22.99 -15.88 7.17
C PRO A 26 -23.32 -14.39 7.04
N TYR A 27 -22.37 -13.58 6.53
CA TYR A 27 -22.57 -12.13 6.42
C TYR A 27 -23.47 -11.71 5.26
N PHE A 28 -23.82 -12.61 4.36
CA PHE A 28 -24.76 -12.34 3.26
C PHE A 28 -26.24 -12.50 3.67
N SER A 29 -26.54 -13.28 4.72
CA SER A 29 -27.93 -13.58 5.09
C SER A 29 -28.20 -13.66 6.59
N GLU A 30 -27.28 -14.15 7.41
CA GLU A 30 -27.47 -14.34 8.85
C GLU A 30 -26.95 -13.16 9.67
N LYS A 31 -25.73 -12.71 9.40
CA LYS A 31 -25.02 -11.61 10.08
C LYS A 31 -25.02 -10.33 9.22
N PHE A 32 -26.12 -10.03 8.53
CA PHE A 32 -26.21 -8.91 7.58
C PHE A 32 -26.38 -7.54 8.23
N TYR A 33 -26.38 -7.46 9.54
CA TYR A 33 -26.68 -6.26 10.32
C TYR A 33 -25.62 -5.18 10.13
N ASN A 34 -26.08 -3.92 10.08
CA ASN A 34 -25.15 -2.77 9.99
C ASN A 34 -24.34 -2.63 11.30
N PRO A 35 -23.02 -2.76 11.26
CA PRO A 35 -22.15 -2.69 12.44
C PRO A 35 -22.18 -1.32 13.17
N SER A 36 -22.73 -0.27 12.53
CA SER A 36 -22.89 1.04 13.16
C SER A 36 -24.16 1.19 13.98
N ALA A 37 -25.07 0.21 13.93
CA ALA A 37 -26.31 0.27 14.68
C ALA A 37 -26.11 -0.14 16.16
N PRO A 38 -26.98 0.32 17.12
CA PRO A 38 -26.77 0.12 18.55
C PRO A 38 -27.40 -1.17 19.12
N TYR A 39 -28.08 -2.01 18.33
CA TYR A 39 -28.73 -3.22 18.82
C TYR A 39 -27.77 -4.43 18.82
N VAL A 40 -28.13 -5.47 19.59
CA VAL A 40 -27.25 -6.60 19.93
C VAL A 40 -26.63 -7.28 18.72
N GLN A 41 -27.44 -7.63 17.70
CA GLN A 41 -26.95 -8.31 16.50
C GLN A 41 -25.95 -7.48 15.71
N ALA A 42 -26.14 -6.16 15.65
CA ALA A 42 -25.21 -5.24 15.01
C ALA A 42 -23.89 -5.11 15.79
N LEU A 43 -23.96 -5.16 17.14
CA LEU A 43 -22.76 -5.14 17.99
C LEU A 43 -21.93 -6.42 17.82
N GLU A 44 -22.56 -7.56 17.57
CA GLU A 44 -21.85 -8.82 17.25
C GLU A 44 -21.08 -8.68 15.94
N VAL A 45 -21.72 -8.20 14.87
CA VAL A 45 -21.06 -7.94 13.57
C VAL A 45 -19.93 -6.92 13.71
N ARG A 46 -20.12 -5.91 14.54
CA ARG A 46 -19.07 -4.92 14.85
C ARG A 46 -17.84 -5.58 15.50
N ARG A 47 -18.04 -6.48 16.45
CA ARG A 47 -16.93 -7.23 17.08
C ARG A 47 -16.18 -8.06 16.05
N ASP A 48 -16.90 -8.84 15.24
CA ASP A 48 -16.32 -9.66 14.17
C ASP A 48 -15.46 -8.78 13.22
N TYR A 49 -15.96 -7.59 12.85
CA TYR A 49 -15.24 -6.64 12.00
C TYR A 49 -13.96 -6.09 12.68
N GLU A 50 -14.05 -5.67 13.94
CA GLU A 50 -12.90 -5.17 14.67
C GLU A 50 -11.85 -6.26 14.92
N ASP A 51 -12.28 -7.50 15.19
CA ASP A 51 -11.39 -8.65 15.34
C ASP A 51 -10.65 -8.96 14.04
N ALA A 52 -11.35 -8.93 12.89
CA ALA A 52 -10.74 -9.10 11.57
C ALA A 52 -9.71 -7.99 11.28
N LYS A 53 -10.06 -6.73 11.58
CA LYS A 53 -9.13 -5.59 11.48
C LYS A 53 -7.90 -5.75 12.34
N HIS A 54 -8.08 -6.23 13.57
CA HIS A 54 -6.98 -6.50 14.50
C HIS A 54 -6.04 -7.57 13.97
N GLN A 55 -6.57 -8.66 13.41
CA GLN A 55 -5.77 -9.72 12.80
C GLN A 55 -4.96 -9.19 11.59
N ILE A 56 -5.57 -8.37 10.72
CA ILE A 56 -4.84 -7.71 9.63
C ILE A 56 -3.69 -6.87 10.17
N ALA A 57 -3.96 -6.02 11.16
CA ALA A 57 -2.97 -5.17 11.78
C ALA A 57 -1.79 -5.96 12.36
N GLN A 58 -2.07 -7.04 13.10
CA GLN A 58 -1.03 -7.93 13.64
C GLN A 58 -0.15 -8.53 12.56
N ASN A 59 -0.73 -8.98 11.44
CA ASN A 59 0.01 -9.61 10.34
C ASN A 59 0.98 -8.64 9.65
N ILE A 60 0.67 -7.34 9.63
CA ILE A 60 1.55 -6.32 9.03
C ILE A 60 2.34 -5.52 10.07
N GLY A 61 2.22 -5.85 11.36
CA GLY A 61 2.93 -5.16 12.44
C GLY A 61 2.45 -3.72 12.66
N ALA A 62 1.16 -3.46 12.44
CA ALA A 62 0.47 -2.18 12.66
C ALA A 62 -0.53 -2.27 13.82
N LYS A 63 -1.17 -1.14 14.17
CA LYS A 63 -2.29 -1.09 15.10
C LYS A 63 -3.63 -1.11 14.34
N SER A 64 -4.71 -1.55 14.99
CA SER A 64 -6.03 -1.65 14.35
C SER A 64 -6.56 -0.27 13.91
N ASP A 65 -6.25 0.80 14.62
CA ASP A 65 -6.65 2.17 14.28
C ASP A 65 -5.85 2.75 13.09
N GLU A 66 -4.74 2.11 12.70
CA GLU A 66 -3.96 2.44 11.51
C GLU A 66 -4.45 1.70 10.25
N ILE A 67 -5.44 0.81 10.38
CA ILE A 67 -6.01 0.06 9.25
C ILE A 67 -7.24 0.78 8.68
N VAL A 68 -7.21 1.03 7.38
CA VAL A 68 -8.35 1.55 6.62
C VAL A 68 -8.75 0.50 5.58
N ILE A 69 -9.99 0.02 5.67
CA ILE A 69 -10.55 -0.93 4.69
C ILE A 69 -11.11 -0.14 3.50
N THR A 70 -10.74 -0.54 2.30
CA THR A 70 -11.17 0.06 1.04
C THR A 70 -11.66 -1.02 0.07
N ALA A 71 -12.23 -0.61 -1.07
CA ALA A 71 -12.65 -1.53 -2.12
C ALA A 71 -11.49 -2.18 -2.90
N GLY A 72 -10.25 -1.70 -2.70
CA GLY A 72 -9.06 -2.26 -3.34
C GLY A 72 -7.89 -1.28 -3.38
N ALA A 73 -6.73 -1.75 -3.88
CA ALA A 73 -5.48 -1.00 -3.88
C ALA A 73 -5.60 0.36 -4.59
N THR A 74 -6.34 0.46 -5.69
CA THR A 74 -6.54 1.73 -6.40
C THR A 74 -7.20 2.79 -5.52
N GLU A 75 -8.21 2.43 -4.72
CA GLU A 75 -8.83 3.35 -3.77
C GLU A 75 -7.87 3.71 -2.64
N SER A 76 -7.16 2.74 -2.08
CA SER A 76 -6.17 2.95 -1.02
C SER A 76 -5.09 3.94 -1.45
N ILE A 77 -4.53 3.78 -2.64
CA ILE A 77 -3.50 4.65 -3.21
C ILE A 77 -4.04 6.08 -3.40
N ASN A 78 -5.24 6.21 -4.00
CA ASN A 78 -5.87 7.52 -4.19
C ASN A 78 -6.12 8.22 -2.85
N LEU A 79 -6.59 7.49 -1.84
CA LEU A 79 -6.83 8.02 -0.50
C LEU A 79 -5.53 8.52 0.15
N ALA A 80 -4.47 7.69 0.13
CA ALA A 80 -3.18 8.03 0.69
C ALA A 80 -2.57 9.27 0.01
N PHE A 81 -2.59 9.32 -1.33
CA PHE A 81 -2.00 10.41 -2.09
C PHE A 81 -2.78 11.71 -1.92
N SER A 82 -4.11 11.67 -1.94
CA SER A 82 -4.95 12.84 -1.70
C SER A 82 -4.81 13.41 -0.28
N ALA A 83 -4.52 12.55 0.71
CA ALA A 83 -4.30 12.98 2.08
C ALA A 83 -2.93 13.64 2.29
N ALA A 84 -1.90 13.16 1.58
CA ALA A 84 -0.51 13.59 1.76
C ALA A 84 -0.09 14.76 0.85
N SER A 85 -0.68 14.88 -0.35
CA SER A 85 -0.40 15.92 -1.34
C SER A 85 -1.62 16.80 -1.51
N LYS A 86 -1.51 18.08 -1.12
CA LYS A 86 -2.63 19.02 -1.02
C LYS A 86 -2.47 20.27 -1.87
N ASP A 87 -1.25 20.56 -2.29
CA ASP A 87 -0.90 21.76 -3.03
C ASP A 87 -0.47 21.41 -4.46
N ASP A 88 -0.86 22.23 -5.45
CA ASP A 88 -0.54 22.01 -6.87
C ASP A 88 0.97 21.93 -7.17
N GLY A 89 1.80 22.40 -6.24
CA GLY A 89 3.27 22.37 -6.35
C GLY A 89 3.92 21.17 -5.68
N ASP A 90 3.15 20.29 -5.03
CA ASP A 90 3.67 19.12 -4.34
C ASP A 90 4.23 18.10 -5.33
N GLU A 91 5.39 17.55 -5.03
CA GLU A 91 6.05 16.55 -5.86
C GLU A 91 5.86 15.15 -5.30
N ILE A 92 5.54 14.21 -6.19
CA ILE A 92 5.39 12.80 -5.90
C ILE A 92 6.41 12.01 -6.71
N LEU A 93 7.41 11.44 -6.04
CA LEU A 93 8.40 10.57 -6.65
C LEU A 93 7.86 9.15 -6.69
N VAL A 94 7.86 8.54 -7.87
CA VAL A 94 7.37 7.16 -8.07
C VAL A 94 8.37 6.35 -8.89
N GLY A 95 8.52 5.07 -8.58
CA GLY A 95 9.28 4.16 -9.44
C GLY A 95 8.70 4.12 -10.86
N GLU A 96 9.53 4.12 -11.89
CA GLU A 96 9.05 4.09 -13.29
C GLU A 96 8.35 2.79 -13.67
N PHE A 97 8.45 1.75 -12.82
CA PHE A 97 7.89 0.40 -12.98
C PHE A 97 6.63 0.16 -12.11
N GLU A 98 6.08 1.20 -11.51
CA GLU A 98 4.88 1.10 -10.66
C GLU A 98 3.65 0.65 -11.45
N HIS A 99 2.69 0.04 -10.74
CA HIS A 99 1.38 -0.23 -11.32
C HIS A 99 0.67 1.06 -11.76
N HIS A 100 -0.12 0.99 -12.81
CA HIS A 100 -0.84 2.15 -13.36
C HIS A 100 -1.70 2.90 -12.33
N ALA A 101 -2.22 2.21 -11.31
CA ALA A 101 -2.95 2.85 -10.22
C ALA A 101 -2.08 3.87 -9.46
N VAL A 102 -0.80 3.56 -9.20
CA VAL A 102 0.16 4.48 -8.56
C VAL A 102 0.55 5.59 -9.51
N LEU A 103 0.93 5.26 -10.76
CA LEU A 103 1.36 6.24 -11.74
C LEU A 103 0.28 7.29 -12.05
N ASN A 104 -0.97 6.85 -12.20
CA ASN A 104 -2.09 7.75 -12.49
C ASN A 104 -2.48 8.59 -11.26
N SER A 105 -2.43 8.01 -10.06
CA SER A 105 -2.68 8.77 -8.83
C SER A 105 -1.61 9.83 -8.59
N ALA A 106 -0.33 9.54 -8.85
CA ALA A 106 0.74 10.51 -8.74
C ALA A 106 0.54 11.71 -9.68
N LYS A 107 0.12 11.47 -10.92
CA LYS A 107 -0.22 12.53 -11.89
C LYS A 107 -1.42 13.37 -11.47
N LYS A 108 -2.38 12.74 -10.78
CA LYS A 108 -3.63 13.40 -10.37
C LYS A 108 -3.43 14.32 -9.16
N TYR A 109 -2.57 13.91 -8.22
CA TYR A 109 -2.46 14.58 -6.93
C TYR A 109 -1.19 15.42 -6.75
N GLY A 110 -0.31 15.49 -7.76
CA GLY A 110 0.89 16.30 -7.69
C GLY A 110 1.74 16.25 -8.95
N ILE A 111 2.91 16.88 -8.88
CA ILE A 111 3.91 16.84 -9.94
C ILE A 111 4.62 15.49 -9.87
N GLN A 112 4.28 14.58 -10.77
CA GLN A 112 4.91 13.27 -10.84
C GLN A 112 6.36 13.38 -11.31
N LYS A 113 7.27 12.74 -10.58
CA LYS A 113 8.67 12.53 -10.97
C LYS A 113 8.97 11.03 -10.96
N LEU A 114 9.39 10.49 -12.09
CA LEU A 114 9.77 9.09 -12.20
C LEU A 114 11.19 8.88 -11.69
N VAL A 115 11.38 7.86 -10.85
CA VAL A 115 12.68 7.37 -10.40
C VAL A 115 13.05 6.16 -11.23
N ARG A 116 14.26 6.21 -11.82
CA ARG A 116 14.74 5.16 -12.74
C ARG A 116 15.01 3.85 -12.01
N ILE A 117 15.01 2.77 -12.79
CA ILE A 117 15.52 1.46 -12.37
C ILE A 117 16.87 1.18 -13.02
N LYS A 118 17.66 0.31 -12.38
CA LYS A 118 18.89 -0.24 -12.94
C LYS A 118 18.58 -1.42 -13.86
N LYS A 119 19.63 -1.98 -14.50
CA LYS A 119 19.51 -3.13 -15.42
C LYS A 119 18.93 -4.40 -14.76
N ASP A 120 19.07 -4.53 -13.45
CA ASP A 120 18.53 -5.61 -12.63
C ASP A 120 17.08 -5.35 -12.17
N SER A 121 16.45 -4.32 -12.71
CA SER A 121 15.10 -3.85 -12.36
C SER A 121 14.96 -3.38 -10.89
N ILE A 122 16.07 -3.15 -10.18
CA ILE A 122 16.07 -2.52 -8.85
C ILE A 122 16.07 -1.00 -9.02
N ILE A 123 15.30 -0.32 -8.16
CA ILE A 123 15.26 1.14 -8.15
C ILE A 123 16.67 1.75 -7.96
N ASP A 124 16.94 2.79 -8.70
CA ASP A 124 18.20 3.54 -8.58
C ASP A 124 18.13 4.51 -7.38
N LEU A 125 18.78 4.12 -6.28
CA LEU A 125 18.79 4.90 -5.04
C LEU A 125 19.51 6.24 -5.19
N GLU A 126 20.50 6.35 -6.10
CA GLU A 126 21.17 7.61 -6.38
C GLU A 126 20.26 8.56 -7.16
N ASP A 127 19.53 8.05 -8.13
CA ASP A 127 18.53 8.83 -8.86
C ASP A 127 17.39 9.28 -7.93
N LEU A 128 16.96 8.42 -6.99
CA LEU A 128 15.99 8.78 -5.96
C LEU A 128 16.50 9.96 -5.11
N ARG A 129 17.73 9.84 -4.57
CA ARG A 129 18.32 10.90 -3.75
C ARG A 129 18.42 12.22 -4.51
N ALA A 130 18.85 12.18 -5.76
CA ALA A 130 19.02 13.36 -6.62
C ALA A 130 17.68 14.06 -6.94
N LYS A 131 16.56 13.31 -6.94
CA LYS A 131 15.24 13.84 -7.29
C LYS A 131 14.45 14.37 -6.10
N ILE A 132 14.82 14.00 -4.88
CA ILE A 132 14.18 14.56 -3.67
C ILE A 132 14.45 16.07 -3.62
N SER A 133 13.42 16.85 -3.44
CA SER A 133 13.44 18.30 -3.33
C SER A 133 12.64 18.76 -2.09
N PRO A 134 12.72 20.04 -1.69
CA PRO A 134 11.89 20.57 -0.61
C PRO A 134 10.37 20.44 -0.86
N LYS A 135 9.96 20.26 -2.11
CA LYS A 135 8.55 20.05 -2.52
C LYS A 135 8.10 18.61 -2.51
N THR A 136 9.02 17.64 -2.38
CA THR A 136 8.70 16.22 -2.36
C THR A 136 7.86 15.87 -1.13
N LYS A 137 6.63 15.42 -1.34
CA LYS A 137 5.69 14.99 -0.29
C LYS A 137 5.63 13.47 -0.16
N ILE A 138 5.72 12.76 -1.28
CA ILE A 138 5.58 11.31 -1.30
C ILE A 138 6.73 10.72 -2.11
N VAL A 139 7.32 9.67 -1.56
CA VAL A 139 8.13 8.69 -2.28
C VAL A 139 7.34 7.39 -2.31
N SER A 140 7.01 6.90 -3.51
CA SER A 140 6.21 5.68 -3.67
C SER A 140 6.98 4.65 -4.48
N VAL A 141 7.21 3.48 -3.88
CA VAL A 141 7.89 2.36 -4.51
C VAL A 141 7.23 1.06 -4.11
N MET A 142 6.76 0.28 -5.10
CA MET A 142 6.13 -1.00 -4.85
C MET A 142 7.11 -1.98 -4.19
N LEU A 143 6.61 -2.86 -3.33
CA LEU A 143 7.44 -3.86 -2.65
C LEU A 143 7.92 -4.95 -3.61
N ALA A 144 7.02 -5.47 -4.42
CA ALA A 144 7.32 -6.49 -5.42
C ALA A 144 6.55 -6.20 -6.72
N ASN A 145 7.23 -6.31 -7.84
CA ASN A 145 6.63 -6.02 -9.14
C ASN A 145 5.78 -7.22 -9.62
N ASN A 146 4.57 -6.96 -10.04
CA ASN A 146 3.59 -7.96 -10.47
C ASN A 146 3.95 -8.66 -11.80
N GLU A 147 4.80 -8.06 -12.63
CA GLU A 147 5.20 -8.61 -13.94
C GLU A 147 6.54 -9.34 -13.85
N THR A 148 7.52 -8.73 -13.18
CA THR A 148 8.90 -9.25 -13.15
C THR A 148 9.22 -10.07 -11.90
N GLY A 149 8.42 -9.94 -10.82
CA GLY A 149 8.67 -10.56 -9.54
C GLY A 149 9.82 -9.93 -8.74
N VAL A 150 10.42 -8.85 -9.22
CA VAL A 150 11.55 -8.19 -8.56
C VAL A 150 11.11 -7.53 -7.27
N ILE A 151 11.80 -7.84 -6.18
CA ILE A 151 11.57 -7.28 -4.84
C ILE A 151 12.44 -6.03 -4.67
N GLN A 152 11.82 -4.93 -4.25
CA GLN A 152 12.50 -3.66 -4.08
C GLN A 152 13.06 -3.47 -2.66
N PRO A 153 14.17 -2.75 -2.50
CA PRO A 153 14.83 -2.56 -1.20
C PRO A 153 14.15 -1.45 -0.38
N ILE A 154 12.89 -1.66 0.04
CA ILE A 154 12.06 -0.64 0.72
C ILE A 154 12.73 -0.10 1.98
N SER A 155 13.40 -0.94 2.78
CA SER A 155 14.12 -0.48 3.98
C SER A 155 15.23 0.53 3.67
N LYS A 156 15.96 0.36 2.56
CA LYS A 156 16.99 1.33 2.12
C LYS A 156 16.35 2.64 1.64
N ILE A 157 15.20 2.56 1.01
CA ILE A 157 14.42 3.75 0.61
C ILE A 157 13.91 4.48 1.86
N ALA A 158 13.45 3.74 2.86
CA ALA A 158 13.02 4.27 4.14
C ALA A 158 14.15 5.03 4.87
N GLU A 159 15.40 4.53 4.79
CA GLU A 159 16.56 5.24 5.31
C GLU A 159 16.75 6.59 4.62
N ILE A 160 16.68 6.64 3.29
CA ILE A 160 16.80 7.89 2.51
C ILE A 160 15.70 8.88 2.90
N VAL A 161 14.45 8.42 3.00
CA VAL A 161 13.32 9.28 3.38
C VAL A 161 13.48 9.79 4.82
N ARG A 162 13.99 8.95 5.73
CA ARG A 162 14.26 9.32 7.12
C ARG A 162 15.39 10.37 7.21
N GLU A 163 16.48 10.19 6.48
CA GLU A 163 17.57 11.18 6.38
C GLU A 163 17.05 12.55 5.92
N GLU A 164 16.22 12.55 4.88
CA GLU A 164 15.61 13.79 4.38
C GLU A 164 14.65 14.41 5.40
N ARG A 165 13.86 13.60 6.10
CA ARG A 165 12.98 14.07 7.16
C ARG A 165 13.77 14.75 8.29
N MET A 166 14.89 14.15 8.71
CA MET A 166 15.78 14.71 9.73
C MET A 166 16.44 16.00 9.24
N ARG A 167 16.91 16.05 7.98
CA ARG A 167 17.47 17.26 7.37
C ARG A 167 16.45 18.42 7.39
N ARG A 168 15.20 18.15 7.00
CA ARG A 168 14.12 19.16 7.02
C ARG A 168 13.87 19.68 8.43
N LEU A 169 13.74 18.80 9.40
CA LEU A 169 13.55 19.18 10.80
C LEU A 169 14.68 20.07 11.32
N SER A 170 15.94 19.71 11.03
CA SER A 170 17.12 20.48 11.44
C SER A 170 17.16 21.88 10.82
N ASN A 171 16.58 22.04 9.63
CA ASN A 171 16.51 23.32 8.92
C ASN A 171 15.22 24.12 9.25
N GLY A 172 14.38 23.62 10.13
CA GLY A 172 13.09 24.26 10.47
C GLY A 172 12.05 24.17 9.35
N GLU A 173 12.27 23.29 8.35
CA GLU A 173 11.31 23.05 7.27
C GLU A 173 10.12 22.24 7.78
N LYS A 174 8.90 22.72 7.52
CA LYS A 174 7.67 22.08 8.00
C LYS A 174 7.03 21.10 7.01
N THR A 175 7.55 21.03 5.78
CA THR A 175 7.01 20.17 4.72
C THR A 175 7.25 18.70 5.07
N PRO A 176 6.21 17.88 5.30
CA PRO A 176 6.38 16.46 5.57
C PRO A 176 6.83 15.72 4.29
N ILE A 177 7.48 14.57 4.48
CA ILE A 177 7.78 13.61 3.41
C ILE A 177 7.35 12.23 3.88
N TYR A 178 6.58 11.54 3.08
CA TYR A 178 6.02 10.21 3.36
C TYR A 178 6.63 9.16 2.44
N LEU A 179 6.85 7.97 2.97
CA LEU A 179 7.12 6.78 2.17
C LEU A 179 5.83 5.99 2.03
N HIS A 180 5.47 5.66 0.80
CA HIS A 180 4.38 4.76 0.44
C HIS A 180 4.95 3.54 -0.28
N SER A 181 4.39 2.37 -0.01
CA SER A 181 4.73 1.15 -0.75
C SER A 181 3.46 0.39 -1.12
N ASP A 182 3.26 0.12 -2.41
CA ASP A 182 2.27 -0.86 -2.86
C ASP A 182 2.81 -2.26 -2.59
N ALA A 183 2.22 -2.94 -1.61
CA ALA A 183 2.61 -4.29 -1.20
C ALA A 183 1.61 -5.36 -1.67
N SER A 184 0.74 -5.06 -2.64
CA SER A 184 -0.32 -5.96 -3.13
C SER A 184 0.20 -7.35 -3.50
N GLN A 185 1.40 -7.43 -4.08
CA GLN A 185 2.04 -8.70 -4.46
C GLN A 185 2.90 -9.31 -3.33
N GLY A 186 3.06 -8.61 -2.20
CA GLY A 186 3.88 -9.07 -1.08
C GLY A 186 3.11 -9.86 -0.01
N VAL A 187 1.80 -9.64 0.09
CA VAL A 187 0.97 -10.23 1.15
C VAL A 187 0.99 -11.75 1.07
N GLY A 188 1.31 -12.41 2.19
CA GLY A 188 1.38 -13.87 2.28
C GLY A 188 2.63 -14.51 1.66
N GLN A 189 3.48 -13.75 0.97
CA GLN A 189 4.71 -14.23 0.32
C GLN A 189 5.98 -13.63 0.94
N LEU A 190 5.91 -12.38 1.37
CA LEU A 190 7.04 -11.62 1.90
C LEU A 190 6.74 -11.11 3.32
N ASP A 191 7.80 -10.73 4.01
CA ASP A 191 7.67 -9.96 5.24
C ASP A 191 7.22 -8.53 4.92
N ILE A 192 5.96 -8.23 5.28
CA ILE A 192 5.32 -6.94 5.05
C ILE A 192 5.19 -6.10 6.33
N SER A 193 5.96 -6.42 7.37
CA SER A 193 5.94 -5.64 8.61
C SER A 193 6.31 -4.18 8.35
N VAL A 194 5.36 -3.27 8.59
CA VAL A 194 5.54 -1.82 8.39
C VAL A 194 6.74 -1.29 9.17
N ALA A 195 6.97 -1.80 10.38
CA ALA A 195 8.12 -1.42 11.21
C ALA A 195 9.46 -1.86 10.61
N ARG A 196 9.53 -3.07 10.02
CA ARG A 196 10.75 -3.58 9.39
C ARG A 196 11.01 -2.95 8.03
N LEU A 197 9.97 -2.67 7.28
CA LEU A 197 10.09 -1.95 6.00
C LEU A 197 10.38 -0.46 6.21
N GLY A 198 9.94 0.11 7.33
CA GLY A 198 10.12 1.53 7.65
C GLY A 198 9.11 2.45 6.96
N VAL A 199 7.95 1.90 6.58
CA VAL A 199 6.84 2.61 5.92
C VAL A 199 5.78 3.04 6.91
#